data_b266252ad16fc9fc80b84869937a098c
#
_entry.id   b266252ad16fc9fc80b84869937a098c
#
_cell.length_a   1.000
_cell.length_b   1.000
_cell.length_c   1.000
_cell.angle_alpha   90.00
_cell.angle_beta   90.00
_cell.angle_gamma   90.00
#
_symmetry.space_group_name_H-M   'P 1'
#
loop_
_entity.id
_entity.type
_entity.pdbx_description
1 polymer ?
#
loop_
_entity_poly.entity_id
_entity_poly.type
_entity_poly.pdbx_seq_one_letter_code
_entity_poly.pdbx_strand_id
1 'polypeptide(L)'
;PMKRTEMFLDAENTLKEHINDHIFYLEEPTGAGKSNTALNLSFQIIKKVKNINKIFYIYPFNTLVDQNIENLGKIFGNQKDIMNQIAVVNSLVPMKEEKDEYEDKTKKFYQKVLLDRQFLNYPIVLSTHVTWFKTLFGHEKEDVFAFHQLCNSVIVLDEIQSYKNALWSEIITFLKGYAKLLNMKIIIMSATLPNLEALTDDKEDAVNLIPQKESYFKHPVFAERVIPDYSLLKQKMTLEILCEHVQKQVLRKKKILIEFISKKSAEKFYGMLTDTEIDCETLFMSGDSSIWERQKIIEKLSKLKSVILVATQVIEAGVDIDMDIGYKDCSKLDSEEQFMGRINRSCKGEGIVYFFNLDS
;
A
#
# COMPACT_ATOMS: atom_id res chain seq x y z
N PRO A 1 -3.98 3.22 -20.84
CA PRO A 1 -4.49 4.48 -20.28
C PRO A 1 -6.03 4.52 -20.27
N MET A 2 -6.68 4.18 -21.37
CA MET A 2 -8.12 4.29 -21.54
C MET A 2 -8.95 3.55 -20.47
N LYS A 3 -8.64 2.28 -20.20
CA LYS A 3 -9.36 1.49 -19.18
C LYS A 3 -9.20 2.01 -17.75
N ARG A 4 -8.04 2.56 -17.41
CA ARG A 4 -7.83 3.22 -16.10
C ARG A 4 -8.71 4.46 -15.95
N THR A 5 -8.85 5.24 -17.03
CA THR A 5 -9.69 6.44 -17.06
C THR A 5 -11.17 6.07 -16.95
N GLU A 6 -11.63 5.02 -17.66
CA GLU A 6 -13.00 4.54 -17.54
C GLU A 6 -13.32 4.16 -16.09
N MET A 7 -12.49 3.33 -15.47
CA MET A 7 -12.66 2.87 -14.09
C MET A 7 -12.69 4.04 -13.08
N PHE A 8 -11.80 5.01 -13.27
CA PHE A 8 -11.76 6.24 -12.47
C PHE A 8 -13.07 7.04 -12.58
N LEU A 9 -13.60 7.18 -13.80
CA LEU A 9 -14.85 7.90 -14.06
C LEU A 9 -16.08 7.13 -13.54
N ASP A 10 -16.09 5.81 -13.65
CA ASP A 10 -17.15 4.97 -13.08
C ASP A 10 -17.23 5.14 -11.56
N ALA A 11 -16.08 5.08 -10.87
CA ALA A 11 -16.02 5.30 -9.43
C ALA A 11 -16.50 6.70 -9.04
N GLU A 12 -16.12 7.74 -9.81
CA GLU A 12 -16.57 9.12 -9.55
C GLU A 12 -18.07 9.29 -9.78
N ASN A 13 -18.64 8.67 -10.81
CA ASN A 13 -20.07 8.76 -11.11
C ASN A 13 -20.90 8.02 -10.06
N THR A 14 -20.49 6.80 -9.68
CA THR A 14 -21.16 6.04 -8.62
C THR A 14 -21.12 6.81 -7.29
N LEU A 15 -19.98 7.42 -6.94
CA LEU A 15 -19.91 8.27 -5.75
C LEU A 15 -20.89 9.44 -5.80
N LYS A 16 -21.08 10.07 -6.98
CA LYS A 16 -22.03 11.20 -7.14
C LYS A 16 -23.47 10.78 -6.87
N GLU A 17 -23.85 9.59 -7.32
CA GLU A 17 -25.19 9.03 -7.13
C GLU A 17 -25.42 8.64 -5.66
N HIS A 18 -24.39 8.19 -4.99
CA HIS A 18 -24.42 7.68 -3.62
C HIS A 18 -23.75 8.60 -2.60
N ILE A 19 -23.69 9.90 -2.85
CA ILE A 19 -22.92 10.84 -2.01
C ILE A 19 -23.40 10.92 -0.56
N ASN A 20 -24.65 10.54 -0.29
CA ASN A 20 -25.22 10.53 1.05
C ASN A 20 -24.86 9.28 1.86
N ASP A 21 -24.47 8.18 1.21
CA ASP A 21 -24.05 6.96 1.88
C ASP A 21 -22.75 7.14 2.65
N HIS A 22 -22.49 6.30 3.63
CA HIS A 22 -21.36 6.47 4.53
C HIS A 22 -20.18 5.55 4.24
N ILE A 23 -20.42 4.37 3.66
CA ILE A 23 -19.36 3.37 3.42
C ILE A 23 -19.31 3.03 1.93
N PHE A 24 -18.09 3.04 1.40
CA PHE A 24 -17.80 2.81 0.01
C PHE A 24 -16.69 1.77 -0.14
N TYR A 25 -16.87 0.85 -1.07
CA TYR A 25 -15.85 -0.13 -1.46
C TYR A 25 -15.24 0.27 -2.80
N LEU A 26 -13.91 0.43 -2.80
CA LEU A 26 -13.13 0.69 -4.00
C LEU A 26 -12.23 -0.51 -4.29
N GLU A 27 -12.67 -1.36 -5.20
CA GLU A 27 -11.96 -2.57 -5.59
C GLU A 27 -11.48 -2.43 -7.04
N GLU A 28 -10.18 -2.26 -7.21
CA GLU A 28 -9.52 -2.08 -8.49
C GLU A 28 -8.37 -3.08 -8.66
N PRO A 29 -8.12 -3.60 -9.87
CA PRO A 29 -6.96 -4.44 -10.15
C PRO A 29 -5.65 -3.75 -9.76
N THR A 30 -4.64 -4.54 -9.40
CA THR A 30 -3.30 -4.00 -9.15
C THR A 30 -2.78 -3.25 -10.37
N GLY A 31 -2.24 -2.05 -10.15
CA GLY A 31 -1.76 -1.18 -11.23
C GLY A 31 -2.82 -0.33 -11.91
N ALA A 32 -4.09 -0.39 -11.49
CA ALA A 32 -5.17 0.42 -12.05
C ALA A 32 -5.05 1.91 -11.69
N GLY A 33 -4.53 2.24 -10.53
CA GLY A 33 -4.37 3.62 -10.05
C GLY A 33 -5.19 3.93 -8.79
N LYS A 34 -5.53 2.91 -8.03
CA LYS A 34 -6.38 2.92 -6.83
C LYS A 34 -6.15 4.12 -5.90
N SER A 35 -4.89 4.41 -5.55
CA SER A 35 -4.56 5.53 -4.65
C SER A 35 -4.96 6.89 -5.24
N ASN A 36 -4.79 7.09 -6.56
CA ASN A 36 -5.21 8.33 -7.22
C ASN A 36 -6.75 8.43 -7.30
N THR A 37 -7.42 7.32 -7.55
CA THR A 37 -8.89 7.25 -7.54
C THR A 37 -9.40 7.62 -6.16
N ALA A 38 -8.90 6.99 -5.09
CA ALA A 38 -9.33 7.26 -3.72
C ALA A 38 -9.06 8.73 -3.29
N LEU A 39 -7.93 9.29 -3.69
CA LEU A 39 -7.59 10.69 -3.43
C LEU A 39 -8.60 11.63 -4.11
N ASN A 40 -8.90 11.40 -5.39
CA ASN A 40 -9.90 12.19 -6.11
C ASN A 40 -11.28 12.07 -5.46
N LEU A 41 -11.73 10.86 -5.13
CA LEU A 41 -13.01 10.63 -4.48
C LEU A 41 -13.09 11.36 -3.13
N SER A 42 -12.01 11.37 -2.35
CA SER A 42 -11.93 12.12 -1.10
C SER A 42 -12.14 13.62 -1.30
N PHE A 43 -11.50 14.20 -2.31
CA PHE A 43 -11.70 15.63 -2.65
C PHE A 43 -13.10 15.89 -3.21
N GLN A 44 -13.69 14.98 -3.99
CA GLN A 44 -15.07 15.11 -4.46
C GLN A 44 -16.07 15.11 -3.29
N ILE A 45 -15.85 14.28 -2.27
CA ILE A 45 -16.66 14.27 -1.05
C ILE A 45 -16.55 15.62 -0.32
N ILE A 46 -15.33 16.11 -0.05
CA ILE A 46 -15.12 17.40 0.61
C ILE A 46 -15.80 18.54 -0.18
N LYS A 47 -15.70 18.51 -1.50
CA LYS A 47 -16.31 19.55 -2.35
C LYS A 47 -17.84 19.55 -2.31
N LYS A 48 -18.46 18.37 -2.17
CA LYS A 48 -19.91 18.19 -2.32
C LYS A 48 -20.66 18.06 -1.02
N VAL A 49 -20.06 17.50 0.01
CA VAL A 49 -20.69 17.25 1.31
C VAL A 49 -20.33 18.37 2.27
N LYS A 50 -21.35 19.15 2.62
CA LYS A 50 -21.18 20.25 3.56
C LYS A 50 -20.64 19.76 4.91
N ASN A 51 -19.73 20.50 5.50
CA ASN A 51 -19.07 20.28 6.78
C ASN A 51 -17.98 19.21 6.79
N ILE A 52 -17.81 18.38 5.76
CA ILE A 52 -16.64 17.49 5.67
C ILE A 52 -15.43 18.30 5.21
N ASN A 53 -14.36 18.28 6.01
CA ASN A 53 -13.18 19.13 5.80
C ASN A 53 -11.83 18.46 6.10
N LYS A 54 -11.84 17.15 6.43
CA LYS A 54 -10.62 16.39 6.75
C LYS A 54 -10.56 15.10 5.97
N ILE A 55 -9.33 14.65 5.69
CA ILE A 55 -9.03 13.35 5.09
C ILE A 55 -8.06 12.62 6.01
N PHE A 56 -8.42 11.40 6.40
CA PHE A 56 -7.53 10.46 7.04
C PHE A 56 -7.22 9.34 6.06
N TYR A 57 -5.95 9.18 5.72
CA TYR A 57 -5.48 8.11 4.85
C TYR A 57 -4.74 7.07 5.71
N ILE A 58 -5.33 5.89 5.83
CA ILE A 58 -4.91 4.87 6.80
C ILE A 58 -4.31 3.68 6.06
N TYR A 59 -3.05 3.37 6.38
CA TYR A 59 -2.27 2.32 5.76
C TYR A 59 -1.97 1.19 6.74
N PRO A 60 -1.76 -0.04 6.25
CA PRO A 60 -1.37 -1.16 7.12
C PRO A 60 0.04 -1.01 7.69
N PHE A 61 0.96 -0.33 6.98
CA PHE A 61 2.37 -0.27 7.33
C PHE A 61 2.95 1.14 7.16
N ASN A 62 3.97 1.47 7.97
CA ASN A 62 4.67 2.76 7.92
C ASN A 62 5.34 3.01 6.55
N THR A 63 5.86 1.97 5.91
CA THR A 63 6.50 2.07 4.58
C THR A 63 5.55 2.60 3.51
N LEU A 64 4.25 2.24 3.58
CA LEU A 64 3.23 2.79 2.69
C LEU A 64 2.94 4.27 2.99
N VAL A 65 2.98 4.66 4.26
CA VAL A 65 2.82 6.07 4.66
C VAL A 65 3.92 6.91 4.05
N ASP A 66 5.19 6.48 4.21
CA ASP A 66 6.38 7.18 3.69
C ASP A 66 6.32 7.31 2.16
N GLN A 67 5.94 6.25 1.47
CA GLN A 67 5.80 6.23 0.03
C GLN A 67 4.69 7.17 -0.48
N ASN A 68 3.57 7.21 0.24
CA ASN A 68 2.44 8.03 -0.19
C ASN A 68 2.66 9.51 0.08
N ILE A 69 3.41 9.91 1.12
CA ILE A 69 3.79 11.32 1.28
C ILE A 69 4.68 11.80 0.13
N GLU A 70 5.61 10.97 -0.36
CA GLU A 70 6.41 11.28 -1.54
C GLU A 70 5.54 11.41 -2.81
N ASN A 71 4.56 10.53 -2.98
CA ASN A 71 3.62 10.58 -4.11
C ASN A 71 2.75 11.84 -4.06
N LEU A 72 2.26 12.23 -2.90
CA LEU A 72 1.53 13.48 -2.71
C LEU A 72 2.42 14.69 -3.05
N GLY A 73 3.70 14.67 -2.65
CA GLY A 73 4.68 15.68 -3.04
C GLY A 73 4.82 15.82 -4.56
N LYS A 74 4.85 14.70 -5.29
CA LYS A 74 4.87 14.71 -6.76
C LYS A 74 3.57 15.26 -7.36
N ILE A 75 2.42 14.88 -6.83
CA ILE A 75 1.09 15.33 -7.30
C ILE A 75 0.93 16.83 -7.10
N PHE A 76 1.28 17.34 -5.94
CA PHE A 76 1.15 18.75 -5.61
C PHE A 76 2.35 19.62 -6.02
N GLY A 77 3.31 19.04 -6.77
CA GLY A 77 4.47 19.79 -7.28
C GLY A 77 5.35 20.36 -6.17
N ASN A 78 5.40 19.70 -4.99
CA ASN A 78 6.12 20.14 -3.80
C ASN A 78 5.75 21.57 -3.34
N GLN A 79 4.51 22.01 -3.59
CA GLN A 79 4.01 23.29 -3.07
C GLN A 79 4.01 23.27 -1.54
N LYS A 80 4.88 24.08 -0.94
CA LYS A 80 5.11 24.10 0.52
C LYS A 80 3.82 24.34 1.30
N ASP A 81 2.96 25.24 0.86
CA ASP A 81 1.72 25.57 1.54
C ASP A 81 0.76 24.38 1.63
N ILE A 82 0.67 23.57 0.57
CA ILE A 82 -0.16 22.36 0.55
C ILE A 82 0.51 21.26 1.38
N MET A 83 1.81 21.05 1.20
CA MET A 83 2.53 20.02 1.93
C MET A 83 2.54 20.25 3.44
N ASN A 84 2.55 21.50 3.89
CA ASN A 84 2.44 21.87 5.30
C ASN A 84 1.05 21.55 5.91
N GLN A 85 0.02 21.34 5.09
CA GLN A 85 -1.31 20.91 5.53
C GLN A 85 -1.44 19.38 5.65
N ILE A 86 -0.39 18.64 5.33
CA ILE A 86 -0.36 17.17 5.36
C ILE A 86 0.51 16.72 6.54
N ALA A 87 -0.06 15.98 7.47
CA ALA A 87 0.69 15.38 8.58
C ALA A 87 0.84 13.88 8.42
N VAL A 88 2.03 13.38 8.76
CA VAL A 88 2.28 11.97 9.00
C VAL A 88 2.22 11.73 10.51
N VAL A 89 1.26 10.91 10.94
CA VAL A 89 1.06 10.57 12.35
C VAL A 89 1.18 9.06 12.52
N ASN A 90 2.36 8.62 12.91
CA ASN A 90 2.66 7.23 13.21
C ASN A 90 3.64 7.15 14.39
N SER A 91 3.86 5.95 14.93
CA SER A 91 4.72 5.73 16.11
C SER A 91 6.23 5.96 15.87
N LEU A 92 6.65 6.19 14.62
CA LEU A 92 8.07 6.14 14.23
C LEU A 92 8.64 7.47 13.74
N VAL A 93 7.83 8.51 13.51
CA VAL A 93 8.36 9.75 12.91
C VAL A 93 8.91 10.68 13.99
N PRO A 94 10.26 10.77 14.14
CA PRO A 94 10.86 11.87 14.86
C PRO A 94 10.56 13.17 14.12
N MET A 95 10.42 14.26 14.84
CA MET A 95 10.29 15.57 14.23
C MET A 95 11.52 15.86 13.39
N LYS A 96 11.35 16.23 12.11
CA LYS A 96 12.44 16.81 11.34
C LYS A 96 12.82 18.13 12.00
N GLU A 97 14.04 18.19 12.51
CA GLU A 97 14.65 19.44 12.95
C GLU A 97 14.94 20.28 11.71
N GLU A 98 14.14 21.31 11.44
CA GLU A 98 14.65 22.46 10.70
C GLU A 98 15.50 23.25 11.72
N LYS A 99 16.80 23.24 11.52
CA LYS A 99 17.75 24.03 12.31
C LYS A 99 17.57 25.50 11.94
N ASP A 100 16.74 26.20 12.69
CA ASP A 100 16.69 27.65 12.66
C ASP A 100 17.28 28.24 13.95
N GLU A 101 18.12 29.25 13.80
CA GLU A 101 19.03 29.85 14.79
C GLU A 101 18.37 30.66 15.93
N TYR A 102 17.10 30.46 16.27
CA TYR A 102 16.41 31.19 17.35
C TYR A 102 15.78 30.22 18.38
N GLU A 103 16.55 29.90 19.43
CA GLU A 103 16.18 28.91 20.44
C GLU A 103 14.78 29.03 21.09
N ASP A 104 14.29 30.22 21.34
CA ASP A 104 13.04 30.41 22.10
C ASP A 104 11.80 30.38 21.21
N LYS A 105 11.87 30.85 19.97
CA LYS A 105 10.80 30.75 18.97
C LYS A 105 10.68 29.33 18.47
N THR A 106 11.78 28.63 18.33
CA THR A 106 11.89 27.25 17.89
C THR A 106 11.20 26.31 18.88
N LYS A 107 11.41 26.48 20.20
CA LYS A 107 10.79 25.67 21.25
C LYS A 107 9.26 25.78 21.26
N LYS A 108 8.72 27.00 21.12
CA LYS A 108 7.28 27.23 21.02
C LYS A 108 6.69 26.66 19.73
N PHE A 109 7.42 26.73 18.62
CA PHE A 109 7.03 26.13 17.35
C PHE A 109 6.97 24.60 17.45
N TYR A 110 8.00 23.96 18.02
CA TYR A 110 8.00 22.50 18.25
C TYR A 110 6.87 22.04 19.15
N GLN A 111 6.60 22.76 20.23
CA GLN A 111 5.47 22.43 21.10
C GLN A 111 4.14 22.50 20.37
N LYS A 112 3.95 23.51 19.51
CA LYS A 112 2.75 23.64 18.68
C LYS A 112 2.62 22.48 17.70
N VAL A 113 3.68 22.14 16.97
CA VAL A 113 3.67 21.03 15.99
C VAL A 113 3.42 19.69 16.68
N LEU A 114 3.96 19.48 17.88
CA LEU A 114 3.67 18.30 18.69
C LEU A 114 2.20 18.22 19.08
N LEU A 115 1.64 19.33 19.57
CA LEU A 115 0.23 19.40 19.93
C LEU A 115 -0.67 19.21 18.71
N ASP A 116 -0.39 19.87 17.59
CA ASP A 116 -1.18 19.73 16.37
C ASP A 116 -1.17 18.28 15.84
N ARG A 117 -0.05 17.55 15.97
CA ARG A 117 0.03 16.12 15.65
C ARG A 117 -0.74 15.26 16.64
N GLN A 118 -0.57 15.50 17.93
CA GLN A 118 -1.27 14.77 18.98
C GLN A 118 -2.78 14.95 18.88
N PHE A 119 -3.22 16.15 18.51
CA PHE A 119 -4.63 16.48 18.28
C PHE A 119 -5.14 16.22 16.86
N LEU A 120 -4.33 15.64 15.97
CA LEU A 120 -4.68 15.40 14.56
C LEU A 120 -5.21 16.67 13.86
N ASN A 121 -4.65 17.83 14.19
CA ASN A 121 -5.13 19.14 13.72
C ASN A 121 -4.60 19.52 12.34
N TYR A 122 -4.75 18.63 11.36
CA TYR A 122 -4.36 18.83 9.97
C TYR A 122 -5.50 18.48 9.04
N PRO A 123 -5.64 19.17 7.89
CA PRO A 123 -6.65 18.82 6.88
C PRO A 123 -6.47 17.44 6.27
N ILE A 124 -5.22 17.00 6.10
CA ILE A 124 -4.88 15.68 5.57
C ILE A 124 -3.92 15.00 6.55
N VAL A 125 -4.32 13.82 7.02
CA VAL A 125 -3.53 13.00 7.94
C VAL A 125 -3.26 11.64 7.32
N LEU A 126 -1.97 11.30 7.17
CA LEU A 126 -1.54 9.96 6.82
C LEU A 126 -1.14 9.22 8.10
N SER A 127 -1.69 8.04 8.31
CA SER A 127 -1.43 7.28 9.54
C SER A 127 -1.44 5.78 9.27
N THR A 128 -1.06 5.01 10.29
CA THR A 128 -1.24 3.55 10.26
C THR A 128 -2.55 3.15 10.93
N HIS A 129 -3.07 1.98 10.55
CA HIS A 129 -4.26 1.42 11.17
C HIS A 129 -4.12 1.27 12.68
N VAL A 130 -2.92 0.92 13.19
CA VAL A 130 -2.67 0.79 14.63
C VAL A 130 -2.89 2.12 15.34
N THR A 131 -2.31 3.19 14.82
CA THR A 131 -2.45 4.53 15.41
C THR A 131 -3.89 5.05 15.30
N TRP A 132 -4.53 4.84 14.15
CA TRP A 132 -5.90 5.31 13.92
C TRP A 132 -6.92 4.55 14.77
N PHE A 133 -6.81 3.21 14.85
CA PHE A 133 -7.68 2.42 15.71
C PHE A 133 -7.45 2.72 17.19
N LYS A 134 -6.22 3.08 17.60
CA LYS A 134 -5.97 3.56 18.96
C LYS A 134 -6.76 4.84 19.25
N THR A 135 -6.85 5.78 18.30
CA THR A 135 -7.70 6.97 18.45
C THR A 135 -9.19 6.62 18.46
N LEU A 136 -9.64 5.64 17.68
CA LEU A 136 -11.06 5.27 17.55
C LEU A 136 -11.58 4.45 18.75
N PHE A 137 -10.75 3.56 19.29
CA PHE A 137 -11.12 2.57 20.31
C PHE A 137 -10.36 2.72 21.63
N GLY A 138 -9.36 3.59 21.66
CA GLY A 138 -8.55 3.81 22.85
C GLY A 138 -9.34 4.48 23.99
N HIS A 139 -8.85 4.29 25.20
CA HIS A 139 -9.45 4.81 26.42
C HIS A 139 -8.51 5.71 27.23
N GLU A 140 -7.26 5.84 26.76
CA GLU A 140 -6.31 6.77 27.35
C GLU A 140 -6.71 8.21 27.05
N LYS A 141 -6.29 9.17 27.90
CA LYS A 141 -6.64 10.60 27.71
C LYS A 141 -6.17 11.12 26.34
N GLU A 142 -4.98 10.72 25.94
CA GLU A 142 -4.35 11.10 24.67
C GLU A 142 -5.15 10.61 23.48
N ASP A 143 -5.71 9.41 23.55
CA ASP A 143 -6.51 8.81 22.48
C ASP A 143 -7.87 9.53 22.33
N VAL A 144 -8.52 9.77 23.47
CA VAL A 144 -9.85 10.41 23.52
C VAL A 144 -9.78 11.86 23.05
N PHE A 145 -8.67 12.55 23.32
CA PHE A 145 -8.51 13.95 22.92
C PHE A 145 -8.61 14.16 21.40
N ALA A 146 -8.03 13.27 20.62
CA ALA A 146 -8.03 13.37 19.16
C ALA A 146 -9.34 12.85 18.52
N PHE A 147 -10.18 12.13 19.27
CA PHE A 147 -11.37 11.46 18.75
C PHE A 147 -12.35 12.40 18.03
N HIS A 148 -12.56 13.60 18.56
CA HIS A 148 -13.47 14.58 17.95
C HIS A 148 -13.04 15.02 16.54
N GLN A 149 -11.76 14.88 16.19
CA GLN A 149 -11.23 15.22 14.88
C GLN A 149 -11.68 14.23 13.79
N LEU A 150 -12.17 13.05 14.19
CA LEU A 150 -12.74 12.07 13.26
C LEU A 150 -14.14 12.49 12.76
N CYS A 151 -14.82 13.41 13.48
CA CYS A 151 -16.11 13.95 13.04
C CYS A 151 -15.96 14.69 11.70
N ASN A 152 -16.96 14.53 10.83
CA ASN A 152 -17.03 15.23 9.55
C ASN A 152 -15.77 15.02 8.69
N SER A 153 -15.32 13.79 8.55
CA SER A 153 -14.10 13.45 7.83
C SER A 153 -14.31 12.37 6.75
N VAL A 154 -13.38 12.31 5.81
CA VAL A 154 -13.22 11.19 4.91
C VAL A 154 -12.13 10.29 5.46
N ILE A 155 -12.42 9.00 5.60
CA ILE A 155 -11.47 7.98 6.02
C ILE A 155 -11.19 7.07 4.82
N VAL A 156 -9.95 6.97 4.38
CA VAL A 156 -9.52 6.00 3.37
C VAL A 156 -8.77 4.88 4.08
N LEU A 157 -9.30 3.67 4.04
CA LEU A 157 -8.66 2.46 4.60
C LEU A 157 -8.04 1.66 3.47
N ASP A 158 -6.71 1.62 3.41
CA ASP A 158 -5.98 0.89 2.38
C ASP A 158 -5.62 -0.52 2.84
N GLU A 159 -5.69 -1.47 1.90
CA GLU A 159 -5.29 -2.87 2.08
C GLU A 159 -5.88 -3.51 3.35
N ILE A 160 -7.20 -3.41 3.53
CA ILE A 160 -7.91 -3.88 4.74
C ILE A 160 -7.68 -5.37 5.02
N GLN A 161 -7.41 -6.19 4.00
CA GLN A 161 -7.10 -7.60 4.15
C GLN A 161 -5.82 -7.86 4.96
N SER A 162 -4.96 -6.87 5.11
CA SER A 162 -3.74 -6.96 5.95
C SER A 162 -4.05 -6.89 7.45
N TYR A 163 -5.29 -6.57 7.83
CA TYR A 163 -5.71 -6.53 9.23
C TYR A 163 -6.06 -7.94 9.72
N LYS A 164 -6.04 -8.16 11.04
CA LYS A 164 -6.34 -9.48 11.61
C LYS A 164 -7.77 -9.91 11.29
N ASN A 165 -7.92 -10.99 10.53
CA ASN A 165 -9.21 -11.51 10.07
C ASN A 165 -10.18 -11.85 11.21
N ALA A 166 -9.66 -12.25 12.37
CA ALA A 166 -10.47 -12.62 13.52
C ALA A 166 -11.29 -11.46 14.11
N LEU A 167 -10.98 -10.20 13.74
CA LEU A 167 -11.63 -9.01 14.26
C LEU A 167 -12.42 -8.24 13.17
N TRP A 168 -12.55 -8.81 11.98
CA TRP A 168 -13.18 -8.07 10.88
C TRP A 168 -14.66 -7.79 11.13
N SER A 169 -15.40 -8.72 11.70
CA SER A 169 -16.82 -8.53 12.03
C SER A 169 -17.01 -7.32 12.95
N GLU A 170 -16.23 -7.27 14.03
CA GLU A 170 -16.24 -6.19 14.99
C GLU A 170 -15.82 -4.87 14.35
N ILE A 171 -14.72 -4.86 13.60
CA ILE A 171 -14.20 -3.66 12.92
C ILE A 171 -15.27 -3.09 11.99
N ILE A 172 -15.87 -3.90 11.12
CA ILE A 172 -16.86 -3.43 10.14
C ILE A 172 -18.12 -2.95 10.84
N THR A 173 -18.59 -3.66 11.86
CA THR A 173 -19.78 -3.26 12.65
C THR A 173 -19.54 -1.89 13.31
N PHE A 174 -18.39 -1.70 13.97
CA PHE A 174 -18.04 -0.42 14.57
C PHE A 174 -17.88 0.69 13.54
N LEU A 175 -17.23 0.42 12.40
CA LEU A 175 -17.07 1.41 11.35
C LEU A 175 -18.42 1.88 10.79
N LYS A 176 -19.38 0.98 10.59
CA LYS A 176 -20.75 1.33 10.17
C LYS A 176 -21.43 2.25 11.20
N GLY A 177 -21.34 1.91 12.48
CA GLY A 177 -21.92 2.72 13.57
C GLY A 177 -21.27 4.11 13.66
N TYR A 178 -19.95 4.16 13.71
CA TYR A 178 -19.21 5.42 13.81
C TYR A 178 -19.34 6.29 12.57
N ALA A 179 -19.41 5.70 11.38
CA ALA A 179 -19.59 6.45 10.13
C ALA A 179 -20.86 7.33 10.18
N LYS A 180 -21.96 6.78 10.70
CA LYS A 180 -23.20 7.53 10.88
C LYS A 180 -23.12 8.53 12.04
N LEU A 181 -22.65 8.06 13.21
CA LEU A 181 -22.61 8.87 14.44
C LEU A 181 -21.70 10.11 14.28
N LEU A 182 -20.56 9.96 13.64
CA LEU A 182 -19.55 11.00 13.48
C LEU A 182 -19.62 11.71 12.12
N ASN A 183 -20.62 11.39 11.28
CA ASN A 183 -20.76 11.89 9.92
C ASN A 183 -19.46 11.67 9.10
N MET A 184 -18.89 10.46 9.17
CA MET A 184 -17.73 10.09 8.37
C MET A 184 -18.17 9.47 7.05
N LYS A 185 -17.32 9.64 6.02
CA LYS A 185 -17.39 8.91 4.75
C LYS A 185 -16.18 8.00 4.68
N ILE A 186 -16.41 6.70 4.65
CA ILE A 186 -15.33 5.70 4.72
C ILE A 186 -15.19 5.03 3.37
N ILE A 187 -14.01 5.14 2.77
CA ILE A 187 -13.63 4.44 1.53
C ILE A 187 -12.70 3.29 1.92
N ILE A 188 -13.16 2.07 1.78
CA ILE A 188 -12.37 0.86 2.01
C ILE A 188 -11.85 0.38 0.67
N MET A 189 -10.52 0.32 0.53
CA MET A 189 -9.92 -0.05 -0.74
C MET A 189 -8.98 -1.24 -0.64
N SER A 190 -9.05 -2.10 -1.67
CA SER A 190 -8.20 -3.27 -1.83
C SER A 190 -8.17 -3.71 -3.30
N ALA A 191 -7.18 -4.51 -3.69
CA ALA A 191 -7.22 -5.25 -4.95
C ALA A 191 -8.06 -6.54 -4.81
N THR A 192 -8.13 -7.09 -3.60
CA THR A 192 -8.82 -8.33 -3.25
C THR A 192 -9.65 -8.09 -2.00
N LEU A 193 -10.83 -7.49 -2.18
CA LEU A 193 -11.71 -7.21 -1.07
C LEU A 193 -12.50 -8.47 -0.69
N PRO A 194 -12.37 -8.97 0.55
CA PRO A 194 -13.22 -10.04 1.01
C PRO A 194 -14.69 -9.59 1.09
N ASN A 195 -15.62 -10.54 1.11
CA ASN A 195 -17.03 -10.22 1.29
C ASN A 195 -17.29 -9.74 2.73
N LEU A 196 -17.04 -8.46 2.97
CA LEU A 196 -17.19 -7.83 4.30
C LEU A 196 -18.65 -7.74 4.76
N GLU A 197 -19.59 -7.72 3.82
CA GLU A 197 -21.04 -7.66 4.13
C GLU A 197 -21.53 -8.95 4.77
N ALA A 198 -20.96 -10.08 4.37
CA ALA A 198 -21.28 -11.38 4.97
C ALA A 198 -20.84 -11.51 6.44
N LEU A 199 -20.03 -10.57 6.94
CA LEU A 199 -19.51 -10.58 8.31
C LEU A 199 -20.37 -9.79 9.29
N THR A 200 -21.40 -9.09 8.82
CA THR A 200 -22.26 -8.26 9.68
C THR A 200 -23.72 -8.61 9.48
N ASP A 201 -24.49 -8.61 10.57
CA ASP A 201 -25.95 -8.80 10.54
C ASP A 201 -26.70 -7.56 10.02
N ASP A 202 -26.02 -6.44 9.94
CA ASP A 202 -26.57 -5.17 9.46
C ASP A 202 -26.61 -5.17 7.93
N LYS A 203 -27.83 -5.18 7.39
CA LYS A 203 -28.12 -5.21 5.95
C LYS A 203 -27.94 -3.87 5.22
N GLU A 204 -27.38 -2.86 5.88
CA GLU A 204 -27.02 -1.63 5.18
C GLU A 204 -25.80 -1.89 4.33
N ASP A 205 -26.03 -2.03 3.05
CA ASP A 205 -25.02 -2.35 2.05
C ASP A 205 -24.05 -1.17 1.87
N ALA A 206 -22.77 -1.47 1.90
CA ALA A 206 -21.77 -0.51 1.45
C ALA A 206 -21.85 -0.37 -0.08
N VAL A 207 -21.62 0.83 -0.57
CA VAL A 207 -21.67 1.12 -2.01
C VAL A 207 -20.41 0.64 -2.70
N ASN A 208 -20.53 -0.28 -3.65
CA ASN A 208 -19.43 -0.64 -4.52
C ASN A 208 -19.24 0.44 -5.57
N LEU A 209 -18.13 1.18 -5.48
CA LEU A 209 -17.83 2.32 -6.36
C LEU A 209 -17.55 1.90 -7.82
N ILE A 210 -17.23 0.63 -8.05
CA ILE A 210 -17.07 0.07 -9.40
C ILE A 210 -18.00 -1.14 -9.54
N PRO A 211 -19.28 -0.91 -9.89
CA PRO A 211 -20.27 -1.99 -9.97
C PRO A 211 -19.89 -3.10 -10.97
N GLN A 212 -19.20 -2.72 -12.05
CA GLN A 212 -18.74 -3.65 -13.09
C GLN A 212 -17.30 -4.12 -12.91
N LYS A 213 -16.78 -4.18 -11.68
CA LYS A 213 -15.38 -4.56 -11.37
C LYS A 213 -14.92 -5.83 -12.09
N GLU A 214 -15.78 -6.85 -12.19
CA GLU A 214 -15.49 -8.12 -12.88
C GLU A 214 -15.01 -7.92 -14.32
N SER A 215 -15.60 -6.97 -15.05
CA SER A 215 -15.23 -6.68 -16.43
C SER A 215 -13.81 -6.09 -16.52
N TYR A 216 -13.42 -5.30 -15.53
CA TYR A 216 -12.08 -4.74 -15.46
C TYR A 216 -11.06 -5.79 -15.04
N PHE A 217 -11.35 -6.61 -14.02
CA PHE A 217 -10.45 -7.68 -13.60
C PHE A 217 -10.19 -8.71 -14.72
N LYS A 218 -11.20 -9.04 -15.51
CA LYS A 218 -11.09 -9.96 -16.66
C LYS A 218 -10.49 -9.32 -17.91
N HIS A 219 -10.29 -8.00 -17.93
CA HIS A 219 -9.72 -7.35 -19.10
C HIS A 219 -8.25 -7.74 -19.31
N PRO A 220 -7.81 -8.12 -20.53
CA PRO A 220 -6.45 -8.63 -20.80
C PRO A 220 -5.32 -7.76 -20.24
N VAL A 221 -5.46 -6.44 -20.27
CA VAL A 221 -4.49 -5.48 -19.73
C VAL A 221 -4.17 -5.75 -18.25
N PHE A 222 -5.12 -6.26 -17.48
CA PHE A 222 -4.95 -6.55 -16.07
C PHE A 222 -4.84 -8.06 -15.81
N ALA A 223 -5.68 -8.88 -16.45
CA ALA A 223 -5.71 -10.32 -16.26
C ALA A 223 -4.44 -11.01 -16.78
N GLU A 224 -3.96 -10.57 -17.94
CA GLU A 224 -2.83 -11.21 -18.63
C GLU A 224 -1.50 -10.48 -18.40
N ARG A 225 -1.46 -9.46 -17.52
CA ARG A 225 -0.24 -8.70 -17.27
C ARG A 225 0.89 -9.53 -16.67
N VAL A 226 0.56 -10.60 -15.97
CA VAL A 226 1.51 -11.54 -15.34
C VAL A 226 1.06 -12.97 -15.65
N ILE A 227 2.00 -13.76 -16.17
CA ILE A 227 1.79 -15.17 -16.47
C ILE A 227 2.40 -15.99 -15.34
N PRO A 228 1.60 -16.73 -14.55
CA PRO A 228 2.13 -17.63 -13.55
C PRO A 228 2.71 -18.90 -14.21
N ASP A 229 3.91 -19.29 -13.81
CA ASP A 229 4.57 -20.51 -14.27
C ASP A 229 4.85 -21.42 -13.07
N TYR A 230 4.23 -22.60 -13.09
CA TYR A 230 4.33 -23.61 -12.04
C TYR A 230 5.30 -24.75 -12.42
N SER A 231 6.13 -24.59 -13.45
CA SER A 231 7.04 -25.62 -13.92
C SER A 231 8.05 -26.06 -12.86
N LEU A 232 8.52 -25.12 -12.04
CA LEU A 232 9.48 -25.37 -10.98
C LEU A 232 8.92 -26.16 -9.79
N LEU A 233 7.59 -26.24 -9.64
CA LEU A 233 6.95 -27.07 -8.62
C LEU A 233 6.91 -28.56 -8.98
N LYS A 234 7.20 -28.90 -10.23
CA LYS A 234 7.17 -30.30 -10.70
C LYS A 234 8.38 -31.13 -10.29
N GLN A 235 9.40 -30.50 -9.70
CA GLN A 235 10.63 -31.13 -9.27
C GLN A 235 11.02 -30.68 -7.88
N LYS A 236 11.81 -31.49 -7.17
CA LYS A 236 12.38 -31.07 -5.90
C LYS A 236 13.32 -29.88 -6.12
N MET A 237 12.99 -28.74 -5.52
CA MET A 237 13.76 -27.51 -5.72
C MET A 237 14.89 -27.40 -4.70
N THR A 238 16.10 -27.12 -5.18
CA THR A 238 17.24 -26.73 -4.35
C THR A 238 17.70 -25.33 -4.72
N LEU A 239 18.49 -24.69 -3.87
CA LEU A 239 19.04 -23.35 -4.16
C LEU A 239 19.93 -23.37 -5.41
N GLU A 240 20.66 -24.46 -5.65
CA GLU A 240 21.53 -24.64 -6.80
C GLU A 240 20.72 -24.67 -8.10
N ILE A 241 19.65 -25.49 -8.17
CA ILE A 241 18.76 -25.57 -9.33
C ILE A 241 18.09 -24.23 -9.59
N LEU A 242 17.63 -23.55 -8.54
CA LEU A 242 17.05 -22.22 -8.66
C LEU A 242 18.05 -21.21 -9.21
N CYS A 243 19.31 -21.25 -8.73
CA CYS A 243 20.39 -20.38 -9.18
C CYS A 243 20.67 -20.56 -10.68
N GLU A 244 20.79 -21.79 -11.15
CA GLU A 244 20.96 -22.09 -12.59
C GLU A 244 19.79 -21.57 -13.43
N HIS A 245 18.57 -21.69 -12.93
CA HIS A 245 17.38 -21.20 -13.64
C HIS A 245 17.38 -19.66 -13.72
N VAL A 246 17.70 -18.98 -12.62
CA VAL A 246 17.80 -17.51 -12.56
C VAL A 246 18.90 -17.01 -13.51
N GLN A 247 20.09 -17.64 -13.52
CA GLN A 247 21.20 -17.26 -14.41
C GLN A 247 20.79 -17.29 -15.89
N LYS A 248 20.02 -18.28 -16.33
CA LYS A 248 19.50 -18.33 -17.70
C LYS A 248 18.58 -17.14 -18.01
N GLN A 249 17.83 -16.62 -17.05
CA GLN A 249 16.95 -15.46 -17.24
C GLN A 249 17.72 -14.13 -17.23
N VAL A 250 18.85 -14.04 -16.55
CA VAL A 250 19.70 -12.83 -16.53
C VAL A 250 20.14 -12.45 -17.94
N LEU A 251 20.39 -13.42 -18.83
CA LEU A 251 20.75 -13.19 -20.22
C LEU A 251 19.72 -12.34 -20.99
N ARG A 252 18.49 -12.28 -20.51
CA ARG A 252 17.43 -11.44 -21.09
C ARG A 252 17.54 -9.95 -20.72
N LYS A 253 18.50 -9.57 -19.87
CA LYS A 253 18.72 -8.20 -19.38
C LYS A 253 17.46 -7.56 -18.79
N LYS A 254 16.75 -8.32 -17.95
CA LYS A 254 15.50 -7.95 -17.29
C LYS A 254 15.71 -7.66 -15.80
N LYS A 255 14.72 -7.02 -15.17
CA LYS A 255 14.67 -6.86 -13.73
C LYS A 255 14.05 -8.11 -13.11
N ILE A 256 14.78 -8.80 -12.26
CA ILE A 256 14.37 -10.06 -11.64
C ILE A 256 14.15 -9.86 -10.14
N LEU A 257 13.00 -10.28 -9.65
CA LEU A 257 12.66 -10.30 -8.23
C LEU A 257 12.57 -11.74 -7.74
N ILE A 258 13.25 -12.05 -6.64
CA ILE A 258 13.22 -13.38 -6.04
C ILE A 258 12.85 -13.23 -4.58
N GLU A 259 11.73 -13.83 -4.18
CA GLU A 259 11.27 -13.77 -2.80
C GLU A 259 11.29 -15.12 -2.13
N PHE A 260 11.88 -15.13 -0.94
CA PHE A 260 11.94 -16.28 -0.06
C PHE A 260 11.11 -16.06 1.21
N ILE A 261 10.48 -17.11 1.71
CA ILE A 261 9.85 -17.11 3.03
C ILE A 261 10.91 -17.05 4.14
N SER A 262 11.97 -17.82 4.00
CA SER A 262 13.05 -17.92 4.98
C SER A 262 14.16 -16.89 4.68
N LYS A 263 14.46 -16.03 5.66
CA LYS A 263 15.59 -15.10 5.59
C LYS A 263 16.92 -15.84 5.36
N LYS A 264 17.13 -16.97 6.06
CA LYS A 264 18.34 -17.77 5.91
C LYS A 264 18.53 -18.31 4.49
N SER A 265 17.43 -18.75 3.85
CA SER A 265 17.46 -19.20 2.45
C SER A 265 17.76 -18.03 1.50
N ALA A 266 17.17 -16.86 1.75
CA ALA A 266 17.43 -15.65 0.97
C ALA A 266 18.90 -15.20 1.05
N GLU A 267 19.48 -15.18 2.26
CA GLU A 267 20.89 -14.81 2.48
C GLU A 267 21.84 -15.79 1.78
N LYS A 268 21.57 -17.12 1.93
CA LYS A 268 22.38 -18.14 1.27
C LYS A 268 22.32 -18.00 -0.24
N PHE A 269 21.13 -17.81 -0.79
CA PHE A 269 20.93 -17.64 -2.23
C PHE A 269 21.60 -16.36 -2.77
N TYR A 270 21.49 -15.27 -2.03
CA TYR A 270 22.19 -14.03 -2.36
C TYR A 270 23.71 -14.23 -2.42
N GLY A 271 24.30 -14.93 -1.42
CA GLY A 271 25.72 -15.29 -1.44
C GLY A 271 26.09 -16.11 -2.69
N MET A 272 25.32 -17.13 -3.03
CA MET A 272 25.55 -17.95 -4.22
C MET A 272 25.54 -17.12 -5.52
N LEU A 273 24.64 -16.16 -5.65
CA LEU A 273 24.58 -15.28 -6.82
C LEU A 273 25.78 -14.32 -6.88
N THR A 274 26.24 -13.80 -5.73
CA THR A 274 27.40 -12.89 -5.68
C THR A 274 28.73 -13.60 -5.92
N ASP A 275 28.80 -14.88 -5.56
CA ASP A 275 30.01 -15.72 -5.79
C ASP A 275 30.13 -16.19 -7.26
N THR A 276 29.06 -16.02 -8.05
CA THR A 276 29.07 -16.34 -9.48
C THR A 276 29.35 -15.10 -10.32
N GLU A 277 30.12 -15.25 -11.42
CA GLU A 277 30.39 -14.17 -12.37
C GLU A 277 29.12 -13.87 -13.21
N ILE A 278 28.14 -13.22 -12.60
CA ILE A 278 26.93 -12.77 -13.28
C ILE A 278 27.11 -11.31 -13.67
N ASP A 279 26.99 -10.98 -14.95
CA ASP A 279 26.99 -9.60 -15.46
C ASP A 279 25.66 -8.89 -15.15
N CYS A 280 25.33 -8.82 -13.84
CA CYS A 280 24.11 -8.18 -13.36
C CYS A 280 24.27 -7.77 -11.89
N GLU A 281 23.90 -6.53 -11.57
CA GLU A 281 23.91 -6.08 -10.17
C GLU A 281 22.90 -6.87 -9.34
N THR A 282 23.35 -7.43 -8.22
CA THR A 282 22.50 -8.19 -7.28
C THR A 282 22.31 -7.39 -6.00
N LEU A 283 21.06 -7.20 -5.60
CA LEU A 283 20.66 -6.45 -4.41
C LEU A 283 19.95 -7.39 -3.43
N PHE A 284 20.01 -7.07 -2.14
CA PHE A 284 19.36 -7.83 -1.07
C PHE A 284 18.48 -6.94 -0.20
N MET A 285 17.26 -7.39 0.11
CA MET A 285 16.32 -6.67 1.00
C MET A 285 15.62 -7.65 1.95
N SER A 286 15.68 -7.38 3.24
CA SER A 286 14.99 -8.19 4.24
C SER A 286 14.24 -7.34 5.25
N GLY A 287 13.54 -7.98 6.20
CA GLY A 287 12.88 -7.31 7.31
C GLY A 287 13.82 -6.46 8.16
N ASP A 288 15.09 -6.84 8.25
CA ASP A 288 16.11 -6.14 9.04
C ASP A 288 16.73 -4.94 8.30
N SER A 289 16.48 -4.80 6.99
CA SER A 289 16.97 -3.66 6.24
C SER A 289 16.37 -2.37 6.78
N SER A 290 17.21 -1.40 7.11
CA SER A 290 16.78 -0.08 7.56
C SER A 290 15.96 0.66 6.50
N ILE A 291 15.16 1.64 6.90
CA ILE A 291 14.38 2.49 5.97
C ILE A 291 15.28 3.12 4.92
N TRP A 292 16.44 3.62 5.34
CA TRP A 292 17.41 4.25 4.43
C TRP A 292 18.02 3.27 3.42
N GLU A 293 18.35 2.03 3.82
CA GLU A 293 18.82 0.99 2.91
C GLU A 293 17.74 0.62 1.89
N ARG A 294 16.50 0.46 2.33
CA ARG A 294 15.36 0.18 1.44
C ARG A 294 15.17 1.28 0.40
N GLN A 295 15.21 2.55 0.82
CA GLN A 295 15.11 3.69 -0.09
C GLN A 295 16.23 3.70 -1.13
N LYS A 296 17.48 3.45 -0.72
CA LYS A 296 18.61 3.32 -1.65
C LYS A 296 18.43 2.18 -2.66
N ILE A 297 17.93 1.02 -2.22
CA ILE A 297 17.66 -0.10 -3.10
C ILE A 297 16.56 0.27 -4.10
N ILE A 298 15.47 0.88 -3.67
CA ILE A 298 14.36 1.32 -4.55
C ILE A 298 14.88 2.35 -5.57
N GLU A 299 15.69 3.30 -5.15
CA GLU A 299 16.31 4.29 -6.04
C GLU A 299 17.21 3.64 -7.09
N LYS A 300 18.04 2.66 -6.70
CA LYS A 300 18.85 1.89 -7.64
C LYS A 300 17.97 1.11 -8.63
N LEU A 301 16.94 0.41 -8.15
CA LEU A 301 16.00 -0.33 -9.00
C LEU A 301 15.32 0.56 -10.04
N SER A 302 15.05 1.83 -9.71
CA SER A 302 14.46 2.76 -10.67
C SER A 302 15.39 3.16 -11.81
N LYS A 303 16.71 3.18 -11.55
CA LYS A 303 17.76 3.62 -12.50
C LYS A 303 18.30 2.48 -13.36
N LEU A 304 18.35 1.27 -12.83
CA LEU A 304 18.92 0.11 -13.51
C LEU A 304 17.94 -0.50 -14.51
N LYS A 305 18.45 -0.97 -15.65
CA LYS A 305 17.68 -1.70 -16.67
C LYS A 305 17.69 -3.22 -16.43
N SER A 306 18.76 -3.72 -15.83
CA SER A 306 18.94 -5.13 -15.49
C SER A 306 19.46 -5.21 -14.06
N VAL A 307 18.80 -5.99 -13.22
CA VAL A 307 19.13 -6.13 -11.79
C VAL A 307 18.43 -7.36 -11.22
N ILE A 308 19.05 -8.01 -10.25
CA ILE A 308 18.42 -9.06 -9.44
C ILE A 308 18.18 -8.49 -8.04
N LEU A 309 16.96 -8.57 -7.57
CA LEU A 309 16.61 -8.30 -6.18
C LEU A 309 16.25 -9.61 -5.48
N VAL A 310 17.06 -10.02 -4.52
CA VAL A 310 16.72 -11.10 -3.59
C VAL A 310 16.09 -10.49 -2.36
N ALA A 311 14.91 -10.96 -1.98
CA ALA A 311 14.18 -10.38 -0.87
C ALA A 311 13.44 -11.43 -0.04
N THR A 312 13.03 -11.01 1.15
CA THR A 312 12.01 -11.69 1.95
C THR A 312 10.65 -11.01 1.75
N GLN A 313 9.62 -11.44 2.44
CA GLN A 313 8.25 -10.89 2.36
C GLN A 313 8.13 -9.37 2.61
N VAL A 314 9.21 -8.69 2.96
CA VAL A 314 9.25 -7.23 3.13
C VAL A 314 8.80 -6.45 1.89
N ILE A 315 8.91 -7.07 0.70
CA ILE A 315 8.52 -6.44 -0.56
C ILE A 315 7.01 -6.53 -0.85
N GLU A 316 6.30 -7.43 -0.19
CA GLU A 316 4.87 -7.60 -0.39
C GLU A 316 4.10 -6.35 0.03
N ALA A 317 4.56 -5.71 1.11
CA ALA A 317 3.90 -4.57 1.71
C ALA A 317 4.76 -3.30 1.65
N GLY A 318 4.25 -2.28 0.97
CA GLY A 318 4.81 -0.92 1.04
C GLY A 318 6.08 -0.69 0.23
N VAL A 319 6.38 -1.51 -0.76
CA VAL A 319 7.50 -1.28 -1.67
C VAL A 319 6.99 -1.06 -3.09
N ASP A 320 7.26 0.12 -3.67
CA ASP A 320 6.85 0.45 -5.04
C ASP A 320 7.94 0.11 -6.03
N ILE A 321 7.89 -1.11 -6.52
CA ILE A 321 8.81 -1.62 -7.53
C ILE A 321 8.04 -2.18 -8.73
N ASP A 322 8.66 -2.12 -9.89
CA ASP A 322 8.16 -2.67 -11.15
C ASP A 322 9.23 -3.57 -11.74
N MET A 323 9.02 -4.87 -11.65
CA MET A 323 9.96 -5.90 -12.06
C MET A 323 9.40 -6.66 -13.25
N ASP A 324 10.27 -7.30 -14.05
CA ASP A 324 9.85 -8.01 -15.27
C ASP A 324 9.59 -9.50 -15.00
N ILE A 325 10.44 -10.12 -14.16
CA ILE A 325 10.40 -11.56 -13.87
C ILE A 325 10.37 -11.73 -12.35
N GLY A 326 9.49 -12.59 -11.87
CA GLY A 326 9.37 -12.96 -10.48
C GLY A 326 9.72 -14.42 -10.21
N TYR A 327 10.30 -14.69 -9.05
CA TYR A 327 10.44 -16.01 -8.47
C TYR A 327 9.86 -15.97 -7.06
N LYS A 328 8.81 -16.73 -6.82
CA LYS A 328 8.07 -16.73 -5.57
C LYS A 328 8.15 -18.07 -4.87
N ASP A 329 8.73 -18.08 -3.68
CA ASP A 329 8.62 -19.21 -2.76
C ASP A 329 7.16 -19.33 -2.30
N CYS A 330 6.53 -20.49 -2.55
CA CYS A 330 5.09 -20.70 -2.34
C CYS A 330 4.68 -20.42 -0.90
N SER A 331 3.64 -19.64 -0.73
CA SER A 331 3.14 -19.22 0.58
C SER A 331 1.61 -19.12 0.61
N LYS A 332 1.04 -18.14 1.30
CA LYS A 332 -0.40 -17.89 1.29
C LYS A 332 -0.82 -17.19 0.00
N LEU A 333 -2.04 -17.43 -0.47
CA LEU A 333 -2.58 -16.83 -1.69
C LEU A 333 -2.48 -15.31 -1.71
N ASP A 334 -2.81 -14.64 -0.61
CA ASP A 334 -2.72 -13.17 -0.51
C ASP A 334 -1.28 -12.67 -0.74
N SER A 335 -0.29 -13.40 -0.22
CA SER A 335 1.13 -13.12 -0.41
C SER A 335 1.55 -13.28 -1.88
N GLU A 336 1.06 -14.33 -2.54
CA GLU A 336 1.33 -14.58 -3.95
C GLU A 336 0.74 -13.49 -4.85
N GLU A 337 -0.47 -13.05 -4.58
CA GLU A 337 -1.12 -11.95 -5.31
C GLU A 337 -0.39 -10.61 -5.09
N GLN A 338 0.02 -10.31 -3.87
CA GLN A 338 0.80 -9.11 -3.56
C GLN A 338 2.15 -9.12 -4.27
N PHE A 339 2.83 -10.28 -4.31
CA PHE A 339 4.05 -10.47 -5.06
C PHE A 339 3.85 -10.28 -6.57
N MET A 340 2.85 -10.95 -7.16
CA MET A 340 2.50 -10.75 -8.57
C MET A 340 2.18 -9.27 -8.88
N GLY A 341 1.66 -8.54 -7.88
CA GLY A 341 1.45 -7.10 -7.94
C GLY A 341 2.71 -6.27 -8.18
N ARG A 342 3.90 -6.82 -7.96
CA ARG A 342 5.21 -6.17 -8.18
C ARG A 342 5.81 -6.45 -9.55
N ILE A 343 5.25 -7.43 -10.27
CA ILE A 343 5.73 -7.83 -11.59
C ILE A 343 4.87 -7.17 -12.67
N ASN A 344 5.50 -6.54 -13.66
CA ASN A 344 4.84 -5.78 -14.73
C ASN A 344 3.74 -4.84 -14.21
N ARG A 345 4.03 -4.16 -13.10
CA ARG A 345 3.05 -3.29 -12.41
C ARG A 345 2.55 -2.15 -13.31
N SER A 346 3.42 -1.64 -14.17
CA SER A 346 3.07 -0.58 -15.12
C SER A 346 2.24 -1.07 -16.32
N CYS A 347 2.07 -2.39 -16.50
CA CYS A 347 1.40 -3.03 -17.65
C CYS A 347 2.03 -2.61 -19.00
N LYS A 348 3.37 -2.49 -19.07
CA LYS A 348 4.09 -2.08 -20.30
C LYS A 348 4.67 -3.23 -21.09
N GLY A 349 4.70 -4.42 -20.51
CA GLY A 349 5.30 -5.61 -21.12
C GLY A 349 4.55 -6.88 -20.69
N GLU A 350 5.22 -8.02 -20.80
CA GLU A 350 4.76 -9.30 -20.27
C GLU A 350 5.57 -9.62 -19.01
N GLY A 351 4.89 -9.87 -17.90
CA GLY A 351 5.47 -10.34 -16.65
C GLY A 351 5.37 -11.85 -16.55
N ILE A 352 6.38 -12.51 -15.99
CA ILE A 352 6.36 -13.95 -15.71
C ILE A 352 6.69 -14.13 -14.24
N VAL A 353 5.95 -15.00 -13.55
CA VAL A 353 6.23 -15.40 -12.17
C VAL A 353 6.40 -16.90 -12.10
N TYR A 354 7.59 -17.35 -11.75
CA TYR A 354 7.91 -18.73 -11.46
C TYR A 354 7.65 -19.02 -9.98
N PHE A 355 6.75 -19.94 -9.72
CA PHE A 355 6.50 -20.43 -8.37
C PHE A 355 7.40 -21.64 -8.07
N PHE A 356 8.04 -21.62 -6.93
CA PHE A 356 8.89 -22.71 -6.46
C PHE A 356 8.61 -22.99 -4.98
N ASN A 357 9.01 -24.16 -4.51
CA ASN A 357 8.93 -24.55 -3.10
C ASN A 357 10.29 -25.11 -2.70
N LEU A 358 10.95 -24.43 -1.78
CA LEU A 358 12.12 -24.98 -1.11
C LEU A 358 11.63 -25.87 0.01
N ASP A 359 11.55 -27.16 -0.25
CA ASP A 359 11.25 -28.14 0.79
C ASP A 359 12.15 -27.90 1.99
N SER A 360 11.50 -27.64 3.10
CA SER A 360 12.07 -27.57 4.43
C SER A 360 12.55 -28.93 4.90
#